data_2289da54d7da3a677609dafab00b3963
#
_entry.id   2289da54d7da3a677609dafab00b3963
#
_cell.length_a   1.000
_cell.length_b   1.000
_cell.length_c   1.000
_cell.angle_alpha   90.00
_cell.angle_beta   90.00
_cell.angle_gamma   90.00
#
_symmetry.space_group_name_H-M   'P 1'
#
loop_
_entity.id
_entity.type
_entity.pdbx_description
1 polymer ?
#
loop_
_entity_poly.entity_id
_entity_poly.type
_entity_poly.pdbx_seq_one_letter_code
_entity_poly.pdbx_strand_id
1 'polypeptide(L)'
;MLGFVLSSVILLAACEGKKEDTVSLSTSSIELSTNSSTRETASSEKIETAIGKRSNPVPVGTTATFDTQYYTEDGSKIETNVSMTVSNVIRGQEAMNYLTSANQFNETPPAGKEWVIFDVVMKLNKGSQDDPYYVMPNFTPVSSNGEEVSQEAYATLNDGEEFGYKDLYEGGTQTGKVGILVPTGDDTLIEFNDFNTKLFFKLQ
;
A
#
# COMPACT_ATOMS: atom_id res chain seq x y z
N MET A 1 -55.67 -17.68 -42.67
CA MET A 1 -54.44 -17.33 -43.39
C MET A 1 -53.36 -17.00 -42.34
N LEU A 2 -52.37 -17.85 -42.32
CA LEU A 2 -51.23 -17.78 -41.40
C LEU A 2 -50.31 -16.62 -41.79
N GLY A 3 -49.80 -15.88 -40.82
CA GLY A 3 -48.69 -14.94 -40.95
C GLY A 3 -47.73 -15.08 -39.79
N PHE A 4 -46.67 -15.86 -39.98
CA PHE A 4 -45.53 -15.97 -39.08
C PHE A 4 -44.63 -14.75 -39.23
N VAL A 5 -44.35 -14.02 -38.14
CA VAL A 5 -43.30 -13.04 -38.08
C VAL A 5 -42.20 -13.61 -37.20
N LEU A 6 -41.07 -13.95 -37.82
CA LEU A 6 -39.80 -14.30 -37.14
C LEU A 6 -39.18 -13.01 -36.55
N SER A 7 -39.02 -12.96 -35.23
CA SER A 7 -38.27 -11.93 -34.55
C SER A 7 -36.88 -12.49 -34.23
N SER A 8 -35.86 -11.98 -34.92
CA SER A 8 -34.44 -12.30 -34.65
C SER A 8 -33.99 -11.61 -33.39
N VAL A 9 -33.60 -12.40 -32.38
CA VAL A 9 -32.93 -11.93 -31.18
C VAL A 9 -31.44 -11.83 -31.49
N ILE A 10 -30.91 -10.60 -31.50
CA ILE A 10 -29.46 -10.34 -31.54
C ILE A 10 -28.96 -10.35 -30.10
N LEU A 11 -28.16 -11.37 -29.75
CA LEU A 11 -27.38 -11.38 -28.54
C LEU A 11 -26.18 -10.44 -28.73
N LEU A 12 -26.18 -9.30 -28.06
CA LEU A 12 -24.95 -8.53 -27.81
C LEU A 12 -24.22 -9.16 -26.62
N ALA A 13 -23.12 -9.79 -26.87
CA ALA A 13 -22.16 -10.15 -25.84
C ALA A 13 -21.39 -8.87 -25.43
N ALA A 14 -21.71 -8.32 -24.25
CA ALA A 14 -20.90 -7.30 -23.62
C ALA A 14 -19.66 -7.96 -23.03
N CYS A 15 -18.48 -7.72 -23.62
CA CYS A 15 -17.19 -7.98 -23.00
C CYS A 15 -16.95 -6.91 -21.94
N GLU A 16 -17.18 -7.24 -20.69
CA GLU A 16 -16.75 -6.44 -19.55
C GLU A 16 -15.23 -6.59 -19.41
N GLY A 17 -14.49 -5.59 -19.85
CA GLY A 17 -13.04 -5.48 -19.67
C GLY A 17 -12.74 -5.17 -18.21
N LYS A 18 -12.17 -6.14 -17.51
CA LYS A 18 -11.57 -5.95 -16.20
C LYS A 18 -10.42 -4.95 -16.32
N LYS A 19 -10.53 -3.77 -15.70
CA LYS A 19 -9.39 -2.87 -15.52
C LYS A 19 -8.41 -3.54 -14.55
N GLU A 20 -7.20 -3.79 -15.02
CA GLU A 20 -6.09 -4.16 -14.14
C GLU A 20 -5.46 -2.88 -13.58
N ASP A 21 -5.36 -2.80 -12.25
CA ASP A 21 -4.74 -1.69 -11.56
C ASP A 21 -3.22 -1.71 -11.84
N THR A 22 -2.71 -0.63 -12.40
CA THR A 22 -1.29 -0.51 -12.75
C THR A 22 -0.53 0.15 -11.61
N VAL A 23 0.44 -0.57 -11.03
CA VAL A 23 1.36 -0.05 -10.00
C VAL A 23 2.72 0.18 -10.63
N SER A 24 3.29 1.39 -10.47
CA SER A 24 4.64 1.70 -10.95
C SER A 24 5.62 1.96 -9.80
N LEU A 25 6.89 1.60 -9.99
CA LEU A 25 7.97 1.76 -9.02
C LEU A 25 9.00 2.78 -9.48
N SER A 26 9.48 3.60 -8.53
CA SER A 26 10.67 4.40 -8.73
C SER A 26 11.71 4.08 -7.63
N THR A 27 12.91 3.70 -8.05
CA THR A 27 14.09 3.53 -7.21
C THR A 27 14.99 4.75 -7.39
N SER A 28 15.35 5.44 -6.33
CA SER A 28 16.38 6.48 -6.37
C SER A 28 17.75 5.80 -6.33
N SER A 29 18.35 5.60 -7.53
CA SER A 29 19.72 5.12 -7.66
C SER A 29 20.68 6.31 -7.68
N ILE A 30 21.72 6.26 -6.86
CA ILE A 30 22.87 7.16 -6.98
C ILE A 30 23.68 6.66 -8.18
N GLU A 31 23.76 7.44 -9.24
CA GLU A 31 24.56 7.11 -10.41
C GLU A 31 26.04 7.35 -10.15
N LEU A 32 26.82 6.28 -10.29
CA LEU A 32 28.26 6.38 -10.53
C LEU A 32 28.50 6.14 -12.01
N SER A 33 28.84 7.20 -12.74
CA SER A 33 29.15 7.17 -14.16
C SER A 33 30.38 6.35 -14.47
N THR A 34 30.24 5.34 -15.34
CA THR A 34 31.33 4.88 -16.22
C THR A 34 30.77 4.53 -17.59
N ASN A 35 31.28 5.26 -18.59
CA ASN A 35 31.01 5.03 -20.01
C ASN A 35 31.54 3.67 -20.47
N SER A 36 30.71 2.89 -21.17
CA SER A 36 31.18 2.13 -22.36
C SER A 36 30.00 1.78 -23.26
N SER A 37 30.18 2.10 -24.53
CA SER A 37 29.27 1.90 -25.65
C SER A 37 29.20 0.41 -26.03
N THR A 38 27.99 -0.15 -26.09
CA THR A 38 27.67 -1.19 -27.08
C THR A 38 26.15 -1.23 -27.28
N ARG A 39 25.76 -1.06 -28.54
CA ARG A 39 24.38 -0.95 -28.99
C ARG A 39 23.87 -2.36 -29.27
N GLU A 40 23.00 -2.89 -28.42
CA GLU A 40 22.15 -4.03 -28.78
C GLU A 40 20.69 -3.65 -28.59
N THR A 41 19.95 -3.76 -29.69
CA THR A 41 18.51 -3.56 -29.76
C THR A 41 17.84 -4.79 -29.11
N ALA A 42 17.61 -4.73 -27.80
CA ALA A 42 16.73 -5.67 -27.13
C ALA A 42 15.35 -5.02 -27.03
N SER A 43 14.38 -5.60 -27.71
CA SER A 43 12.96 -5.38 -27.49
C SER A 43 12.68 -5.69 -26.01
N SER A 44 12.57 -4.66 -25.17
CA SER A 44 12.10 -4.84 -23.80
C SER A 44 10.60 -5.09 -23.87
N GLU A 45 10.20 -6.36 -23.89
CA GLU A 45 8.86 -6.72 -23.43
C GLU A 45 8.73 -6.20 -22.00
N LYS A 46 7.90 -5.18 -21.82
CA LYS A 46 7.51 -4.65 -20.52
C LYS A 46 6.70 -5.73 -19.81
N ILE A 47 7.39 -6.64 -19.10
CA ILE A 47 6.75 -7.54 -18.17
C ILE A 47 6.31 -6.65 -17.01
N GLU A 48 5.10 -6.11 -17.09
CA GLU A 48 4.42 -5.51 -15.96
C GLU A 48 4.06 -6.62 -14.98
N THR A 49 5.05 -7.08 -14.20
CA THR A 49 4.77 -7.87 -13.01
C THR A 49 4.01 -6.94 -12.08
N ALA A 50 2.76 -7.25 -11.79
CA ALA A 50 1.92 -6.48 -10.87
C ALA A 50 2.55 -6.50 -9.47
N ILE A 51 3.44 -5.54 -9.22
CA ILE A 51 4.09 -5.35 -7.91
C ILE A 51 3.04 -4.80 -6.94
N GLY A 52 3.15 -5.18 -5.66
CA GLY A 52 2.19 -4.85 -4.63
C GLY A 52 1.15 -5.94 -4.40
N LYS A 53 1.17 -7.04 -5.17
CA LYS A 53 0.39 -8.24 -4.84
C LYS A 53 1.09 -9.04 -3.73
N ARG A 54 0.35 -9.86 -2.99
CA ARG A 54 0.91 -10.73 -1.95
C ARG A 54 2.03 -11.64 -2.48
N SER A 55 1.91 -12.13 -3.72
CA SER A 55 2.94 -12.96 -4.39
C SER A 55 4.15 -12.17 -4.89
N ASN A 56 4.04 -10.85 -4.98
CA ASN A 56 5.11 -9.95 -5.40
C ASN A 56 5.00 -8.62 -4.64
N PRO A 57 5.26 -8.62 -3.31
CA PRO A 57 5.08 -7.45 -2.46
C PRO A 57 6.14 -6.37 -2.75
N VAL A 58 5.80 -5.13 -2.44
CA VAL A 58 6.72 -3.98 -2.55
C VAL A 58 7.86 -4.15 -1.54
N PRO A 59 9.13 -4.08 -1.97
CA PRO A 59 10.27 -4.16 -1.05
C PRO A 59 10.34 -2.96 -0.09
N VAL A 60 10.92 -3.17 1.10
CA VAL A 60 11.21 -2.08 2.05
C VAL A 60 12.05 -1.00 1.38
N GLY A 61 11.73 0.27 1.64
CA GLY A 61 12.40 1.44 1.08
C GLY A 61 12.05 1.74 -0.38
N THR A 62 11.19 0.93 -1.01
CA THR A 62 10.73 1.15 -2.38
C THR A 62 9.41 1.92 -2.37
N THR A 63 9.29 2.90 -3.26
CA THR A 63 8.05 3.66 -3.46
C THR A 63 7.15 2.94 -4.46
N ALA A 64 5.94 2.58 -4.03
CA ALA A 64 4.87 2.14 -4.91
C ALA A 64 4.02 3.34 -5.29
N THR A 65 3.65 3.44 -6.57
CA THR A 65 2.70 4.45 -7.07
C THR A 65 1.51 3.73 -7.67
N PHE A 66 0.31 4.13 -7.27
CA PHE A 66 -0.93 3.47 -7.65
C PHE A 66 -2.07 4.48 -7.84
N ASP A 67 -3.04 4.08 -8.64
CA ASP A 67 -4.28 4.84 -8.81
C ASP A 67 -5.33 4.31 -7.84
N THR A 68 -6.10 5.24 -7.29
CA THR A 68 -7.25 4.97 -6.43
C THR A 68 -8.30 6.05 -6.61
N GLN A 69 -9.31 6.07 -5.76
CA GLN A 69 -10.37 7.07 -5.81
C GLN A 69 -10.93 7.33 -4.42
N TYR A 70 -11.53 8.48 -4.25
CA TYR A 70 -12.33 8.80 -3.06
C TYR A 70 -13.57 9.59 -3.46
N TYR A 71 -14.45 9.81 -2.50
CA TYR A 71 -15.69 10.53 -2.72
C TYR A 71 -15.74 11.74 -1.81
N THR A 72 -16.22 12.85 -2.38
CA THR A 72 -16.49 14.09 -1.65
C THR A 72 -17.76 13.97 -0.82
N GLU A 73 -18.04 14.92 0.04
CA GLU A 73 -19.27 14.93 0.87
C GLU A 73 -20.56 14.92 0.04
N ASP A 74 -20.54 15.53 -1.15
CA ASP A 74 -21.69 15.53 -2.08
C ASP A 74 -21.80 14.26 -2.93
N GLY A 75 -20.88 13.29 -2.74
CA GLY A 75 -20.85 12.02 -3.43
C GLY A 75 -20.13 12.05 -4.80
N SER A 76 -19.50 13.17 -5.16
CA SER A 76 -18.68 13.25 -6.38
C SER A 76 -17.42 12.41 -6.26
N LYS A 77 -17.08 11.66 -7.33
CA LYS A 77 -15.89 10.79 -7.36
C LYS A 77 -14.65 11.57 -7.80
N ILE A 78 -13.58 11.47 -7.05
CA ILE A 78 -12.24 12.01 -7.38
C ILE A 78 -11.30 10.86 -7.72
N GLU A 79 -10.83 10.81 -8.97
CA GLU A 79 -9.75 9.91 -9.40
C GLU A 79 -8.42 10.44 -8.88
N THR A 80 -7.65 9.57 -8.24
CA THR A 80 -6.49 9.96 -7.45
C THR A 80 -5.29 9.08 -7.77
N ASN A 81 -4.09 9.65 -7.65
CA ASN A 81 -2.83 8.92 -7.77
C ASN A 81 -2.00 9.15 -6.50
N VAL A 82 -1.53 8.06 -5.90
CA VAL A 82 -0.83 8.04 -4.62
C VAL A 82 0.52 7.37 -4.76
N SER A 83 1.54 7.93 -4.11
CA SER A 83 2.83 7.26 -3.87
C SER A 83 2.95 6.91 -2.41
N MET A 84 3.38 5.66 -2.11
CA MET A 84 3.58 5.19 -0.74
C MET A 84 4.91 4.45 -0.61
N THR A 85 5.63 4.72 0.49
CA THR A 85 6.87 4.05 0.85
C THR A 85 6.77 3.54 2.29
N VAL A 86 7.10 2.27 2.50
CA VAL A 86 7.32 1.67 3.83
C VAL A 86 8.82 1.51 4.02
N SER A 87 9.36 2.01 5.14
CA SER A 87 10.81 2.03 5.40
C SER A 87 11.13 1.99 6.91
N ASN A 88 12.43 1.98 7.25
CA ASN A 88 12.92 2.07 8.63
C ASN A 88 12.24 1.09 9.59
N VAL A 89 12.17 -0.18 9.18
CA VAL A 89 11.53 -1.24 9.95
C VAL A 89 12.42 -1.63 11.13
N ILE A 90 11.90 -1.51 12.35
CA ILE A 90 12.51 -2.04 13.58
C ILE A 90 11.61 -3.12 14.17
N ARG A 91 12.21 -4.16 14.79
CA ARG A 91 11.48 -5.34 15.27
C ARG A 91 11.93 -5.79 16.66
N GLY A 92 11.08 -6.56 17.31
CA GLY A 92 11.40 -7.26 18.56
C GLY A 92 11.84 -6.32 19.67
N GLN A 93 13.02 -6.54 20.24
CA GLN A 93 13.51 -5.75 21.37
C GLN A 93 13.74 -4.27 21.04
N GLU A 94 14.18 -3.96 19.80
CA GLU A 94 14.38 -2.58 19.36
C GLU A 94 13.04 -1.83 19.29
N ALA A 95 12.01 -2.46 18.70
CA ALA A 95 10.65 -1.92 18.68
C ALA A 95 10.09 -1.75 20.09
N MET A 96 10.29 -2.73 20.99
CA MET A 96 9.84 -2.64 22.37
C MET A 96 10.53 -1.51 23.13
N ASN A 97 11.84 -1.31 22.93
CA ASN A 97 12.59 -0.21 23.54
C ASN A 97 12.05 1.15 23.09
N TYR A 98 11.77 1.31 21.79
CA TYR A 98 11.13 2.51 21.26
C TYR A 98 9.77 2.73 21.93
N LEU A 99 8.90 1.71 21.96
CA LEU A 99 7.56 1.81 22.53
C LEU A 99 7.60 2.16 24.03
N THR A 100 8.51 1.54 24.80
CA THR A 100 8.67 1.84 26.24
C THR A 100 9.12 3.28 26.46
N SER A 101 9.95 3.84 25.58
CA SER A 101 10.39 5.23 25.66
C SER A 101 9.28 6.21 25.26
N ALA A 102 8.42 5.83 24.31
CA ALA A 102 7.29 6.63 23.88
C ALA A 102 6.18 6.67 24.95
N ASN A 103 5.86 5.50 25.49
CA ASN A 103 4.87 5.36 26.58
C ASN A 103 5.22 4.13 27.42
N GLN A 104 5.55 4.36 28.71
CA GLN A 104 5.88 3.28 29.65
C GLN A 104 4.73 2.26 29.87
N PHE A 105 3.51 2.57 29.47
CA PHE A 105 2.34 1.69 29.56
C PHE A 105 2.12 0.84 28.31
N ASN A 106 2.99 0.96 27.28
CA ASN A 106 2.96 0.02 26.17
C ASN A 106 3.19 -1.41 26.69
N GLU A 107 2.32 -2.31 26.28
CA GLU A 107 2.36 -3.70 26.72
C GLU A 107 3.50 -4.48 26.03
N THR A 108 4.09 -5.42 26.78
CA THR A 108 4.96 -6.43 26.17
C THR A 108 4.13 -7.28 25.20
N PRO A 109 4.70 -7.70 24.04
CA PRO A 109 3.95 -8.50 23.09
C PRO A 109 3.53 -9.84 23.69
N PRO A 110 2.36 -10.38 23.32
CA PRO A 110 1.94 -11.72 23.71
C PRO A 110 2.95 -12.80 23.33
N ALA A 111 2.91 -13.95 24.02
CA ALA A 111 3.81 -15.06 23.74
C ALA A 111 3.74 -15.49 22.26
N GLY A 112 4.89 -15.62 21.62
CA GLY A 112 5.01 -15.96 20.19
C GLY A 112 4.83 -14.79 19.22
N LYS A 113 4.63 -13.57 19.73
CA LYS A 113 4.57 -12.35 18.93
C LYS A 113 5.68 -11.36 19.29
N GLU A 114 5.92 -10.42 18.40
CA GLU A 114 6.83 -9.29 18.58
C GLU A 114 6.21 -8.02 18.04
N TRP A 115 6.64 -6.87 18.55
CA TRP A 115 6.34 -5.58 17.97
C TRP A 115 7.20 -5.34 16.73
N VAL A 116 6.57 -4.78 15.70
CA VAL A 116 7.22 -4.19 14.54
C VAL A 116 6.74 -2.76 14.39
N ILE A 117 7.69 -1.85 14.16
CA ILE A 117 7.41 -0.44 13.88
C ILE A 117 8.07 -0.10 12.56
N PHE A 118 7.38 0.63 11.71
CA PHE A 118 7.89 1.08 10.42
C PHE A 118 7.41 2.48 10.09
N ASP A 119 8.21 3.19 9.31
CA ASP A 119 7.86 4.48 8.76
C ASP A 119 7.04 4.32 7.50
N VAL A 120 6.05 5.20 7.33
CA VAL A 120 5.26 5.36 6.11
C VAL A 120 5.37 6.79 5.62
N VAL A 121 5.67 6.94 4.34
CA VAL A 121 5.55 8.21 3.62
C VAL A 121 4.48 8.03 2.55
N MET A 122 3.45 8.86 2.56
CA MET A 122 2.38 8.87 1.56
C MET A 122 2.28 10.24 0.94
N LYS A 123 2.25 10.30 -0.39
CA LYS A 123 2.06 11.54 -1.15
C LYS A 123 0.87 11.42 -2.07
N LEU A 124 0.00 12.41 -2.03
CA LEU A 124 -1.10 12.56 -2.98
C LEU A 124 -0.59 13.28 -4.23
N ASN A 125 -0.26 12.52 -5.29
CA ASN A 125 0.30 13.07 -6.53
C ASN A 125 -0.75 13.78 -7.38
N LYS A 126 -1.99 13.26 -7.35
CA LYS A 126 -3.15 13.79 -8.05
C LYS A 126 -4.38 13.61 -7.17
N GLY A 127 -5.23 14.61 -7.09
CA GLY A 127 -6.46 14.63 -6.31
C GLY A 127 -7.24 15.91 -6.53
N SER A 128 -7.96 16.39 -5.52
CA SER A 128 -8.59 17.70 -5.51
C SER A 128 -7.75 18.70 -4.70
N GLN A 129 -7.83 19.97 -5.10
CA GLN A 129 -7.26 21.09 -4.33
C GLN A 129 -8.23 21.57 -3.25
N ASP A 130 -9.51 21.27 -3.39
CA ASP A 130 -10.58 21.78 -2.53
C ASP A 130 -11.18 20.69 -1.63
N ASP A 131 -11.17 19.43 -2.09
CA ASP A 131 -11.75 18.27 -1.37
C ASP A 131 -10.62 17.32 -0.97
N PRO A 132 -10.36 17.12 0.33
CA PRO A 132 -9.22 16.32 0.77
C PRO A 132 -9.45 14.81 0.60
N TYR A 133 -8.34 14.10 0.39
CA TYR A 133 -8.25 12.66 0.59
C TYR A 133 -7.96 12.39 2.08
N TYR A 134 -8.88 11.74 2.76
CA TYR A 134 -8.68 11.37 4.16
C TYR A 134 -7.83 10.11 4.26
N VAL A 135 -6.64 10.24 4.85
CA VAL A 135 -5.69 9.13 4.99
C VAL A 135 -6.12 8.19 6.12
N MET A 136 -6.51 6.97 5.77
CA MET A 136 -6.80 5.90 6.72
C MET A 136 -5.57 4.99 6.89
N PRO A 137 -5.08 4.77 8.13
CA PRO A 137 -3.92 3.90 8.36
C PRO A 137 -4.32 2.40 8.40
N ASN A 138 -4.99 1.93 7.35
CA ASN A 138 -5.48 0.55 7.26
C ASN A 138 -4.34 -0.40 6.87
N PHE A 139 -3.53 -0.77 7.84
CA PHE A 139 -2.45 -1.75 7.71
C PHE A 139 -2.82 -3.04 8.43
N THR A 140 -2.88 -4.15 7.68
CA THR A 140 -3.17 -5.47 8.22
C THR A 140 -1.95 -6.37 8.03
N PRO A 141 -1.34 -6.91 9.10
CA PRO A 141 -0.27 -7.86 8.97
C PRO A 141 -0.82 -9.23 8.54
N VAL A 142 -0.18 -9.82 7.52
CA VAL A 142 -0.49 -11.15 6.98
C VAL A 142 0.74 -12.02 7.10
N SER A 143 0.67 -13.04 7.93
CA SER A 143 1.78 -13.96 8.22
C SER A 143 2.19 -14.80 6.99
N SER A 144 3.34 -15.44 7.07
CA SER A 144 3.88 -16.28 5.99
C SER A 144 2.93 -17.43 5.59
N ASN A 145 2.13 -17.94 6.54
CA ASN A 145 1.11 -18.97 6.28
C ASN A 145 -0.17 -18.42 5.60
N GLY A 146 -0.29 -17.10 5.44
CA GLY A 146 -1.41 -16.44 4.75
C GLY A 146 -2.58 -16.02 5.61
N GLU A 147 -2.45 -16.09 6.93
CA GLU A 147 -3.47 -15.66 7.89
C GLU A 147 -3.21 -14.21 8.33
N GLU A 148 -4.29 -13.46 8.52
CA GLU A 148 -4.23 -12.16 9.20
C GLU A 148 -3.79 -12.35 10.64
N VAL A 149 -2.88 -11.50 11.11
CA VAL A 149 -2.38 -11.54 12.47
C VAL A 149 -3.27 -10.68 13.37
N SER A 150 -3.92 -11.32 14.33
CA SER A 150 -4.76 -10.61 15.33
C SER A 150 -3.92 -9.61 16.12
N GLN A 151 -4.47 -8.41 16.33
CA GLN A 151 -3.88 -7.34 17.12
C GLN A 151 -4.53 -7.33 18.50
N GLU A 152 -3.92 -8.01 19.48
CA GLU A 152 -4.44 -8.08 20.86
C GLU A 152 -4.01 -6.89 21.72
N ALA A 153 -3.00 -6.13 21.27
CA ALA A 153 -2.54 -4.89 21.87
C ALA A 153 -2.25 -3.85 20.79
N TYR A 154 -2.27 -2.60 21.16
CA TYR A 154 -2.03 -1.48 20.26
C TYR A 154 -0.84 -0.66 20.75
N ALA A 155 0.05 -0.30 19.83
CA ALA A 155 1.20 0.53 20.12
C ALA A 155 0.75 1.98 20.35
N THR A 156 1.20 2.59 21.44
CA THR A 156 1.16 4.05 21.61
C THR A 156 2.53 4.59 21.21
N LEU A 157 2.58 5.32 20.12
CA LEU A 157 3.79 5.96 19.59
C LEU A 157 4.03 7.31 20.29
N ASN A 158 5.15 7.99 19.99
CA ASN A 158 5.31 9.37 20.44
C ASN A 158 4.23 10.26 19.84
N ASP A 159 3.86 11.30 20.57
CA ASP A 159 2.82 12.23 20.16
C ASP A 159 3.16 12.87 18.80
N GLY A 160 2.22 12.79 17.88
CA GLY A 160 2.35 13.33 16.52
C GLY A 160 3.15 12.47 15.54
N GLU A 161 3.71 11.31 15.94
CA GLU A 161 4.43 10.40 15.05
C GLU A 161 3.52 9.39 14.33
N GLU A 162 2.27 9.26 14.72
CA GLU A 162 1.33 8.31 14.10
C GLU A 162 1.04 8.67 12.63
N PHE A 163 1.07 7.65 11.77
CA PHE A 163 0.63 7.75 10.40
C PHE A 163 -0.89 7.65 10.30
N GLY A 164 -1.50 8.45 9.41
CA GLY A 164 -2.93 8.44 9.13
C GLY A 164 -3.73 9.51 9.86
N TYR A 165 -5.04 9.40 9.78
CA TYR A 165 -6.04 10.28 10.40
C TYR A 165 -5.87 11.77 10.07
N LYS A 166 -5.44 12.06 8.84
CA LYS A 166 -5.22 13.43 8.33
C LYS A 166 -5.75 13.58 6.92
N ASP A 167 -6.16 14.78 6.61
CA ASP A 167 -6.53 15.19 5.27
C ASP A 167 -5.29 15.52 4.44
N LEU A 168 -5.26 15.04 3.18
CA LEU A 168 -4.29 15.43 2.17
C LEU A 168 -4.98 16.05 0.98
N TYR A 169 -4.52 17.21 0.57
CA TYR A 169 -4.87 17.83 -0.70
C TYR A 169 -3.82 17.48 -1.77
N GLU A 170 -4.13 17.71 -3.04
CA GLU A 170 -3.21 17.45 -4.14
C GLU A 170 -1.81 18.05 -3.89
N GLY A 171 -0.77 17.23 -4.07
CA GLY A 171 0.63 17.57 -3.79
C GLY A 171 1.05 17.39 -2.33
N GLY A 172 0.10 17.19 -1.42
CA GLY A 172 0.36 16.96 0.02
C GLY A 172 1.12 15.69 0.29
N THR A 173 1.88 15.68 1.39
CA THR A 173 2.64 14.52 1.87
C THR A 173 2.41 14.34 3.36
N GLN A 174 2.15 13.11 3.77
CA GLN A 174 2.13 12.71 5.17
C GLN A 174 3.25 11.72 5.45
N THR A 175 3.92 11.90 6.57
CA THR A 175 4.91 10.96 7.11
C THR A 175 4.48 10.58 8.51
N GLY A 176 4.69 9.33 8.91
CA GLY A 176 4.42 8.86 10.25
C GLY A 176 4.84 7.42 10.44
N LYS A 177 4.59 6.88 11.61
CA LYS A 177 4.93 5.52 12.00
C LYS A 177 3.67 4.67 12.20
N VAL A 178 3.84 3.38 12.02
CA VAL A 178 2.83 2.36 12.34
C VAL A 178 3.48 1.31 13.23
N GLY A 179 2.81 0.96 14.34
CA GLY A 179 3.24 -0.11 15.25
C GLY A 179 2.23 -1.25 15.25
N ILE A 180 2.70 -2.47 15.02
CA ILE A 180 1.86 -3.66 14.91
C ILE A 180 2.49 -4.88 15.58
N LEU A 181 1.65 -5.86 15.92
CA LEU A 181 2.08 -7.20 16.37
C LEU A 181 2.20 -8.15 15.18
N VAL A 182 3.30 -8.90 15.15
CA VAL A 182 3.53 -9.98 14.17
C VAL A 182 4.03 -11.24 14.89
N PRO A 183 3.94 -12.46 14.31
CA PRO A 183 4.58 -13.63 14.87
C PRO A 183 6.12 -13.43 14.89
N THR A 184 6.75 -13.85 15.98
CA THR A 184 8.19 -13.67 16.18
C THR A 184 9.01 -14.33 15.05
N GLY A 185 9.84 -13.53 14.36
CA GLY A 185 10.73 -13.99 13.29
C GLY A 185 10.02 -14.43 12.00
N ASP A 186 8.73 -14.16 11.85
CA ASP A 186 7.97 -14.49 10.65
C ASP A 186 8.19 -13.47 9.52
N ASP A 187 8.16 -13.95 8.26
CA ASP A 187 8.21 -13.14 7.04
C ASP A 187 6.84 -12.48 6.74
N THR A 188 6.24 -11.89 7.76
CA THR A 188 4.95 -11.21 7.69
C THR A 188 5.00 -10.08 6.67
N LEU A 189 3.98 -10.00 5.84
CA LEU A 189 3.73 -8.87 4.93
C LEU A 189 2.73 -7.91 5.56
N ILE A 190 2.76 -6.66 5.12
CA ILE A 190 1.73 -5.67 5.46
C ILE A 190 0.85 -5.43 4.26
N GLU A 191 -0.45 -5.69 4.40
CA GLU A 191 -1.48 -5.24 3.49
C GLU A 191 -1.88 -3.81 3.86
N PHE A 192 -1.68 -2.86 2.94
CA PHE A 192 -2.34 -1.56 2.97
C PHE A 192 -3.63 -1.63 2.15
N ASN A 193 -4.73 -1.09 2.68
CA ASN A 193 -6.04 -1.11 2.03
C ASN A 193 -6.77 0.23 2.23
N ASP A 194 -7.02 0.95 1.14
CA ASP A 194 -7.80 2.19 1.14
C ASP A 194 -9.24 1.99 0.64
N PHE A 195 -9.78 0.76 0.75
CA PHE A 195 -11.09 0.28 0.27
C PHE A 195 -11.22 0.12 -1.26
N ASN A 196 -10.37 0.76 -2.05
CA ASN A 196 -10.39 0.64 -3.52
C ASN A 196 -9.16 -0.13 -4.03
N THR A 197 -8.02 0.05 -3.36
CA THR A 197 -6.74 -0.53 -3.76
C THR A 197 -6.11 -1.25 -2.58
N LYS A 198 -5.53 -2.43 -2.87
CA LYS A 198 -4.77 -3.23 -1.90
C LYS A 198 -3.33 -3.39 -2.37
N LEU A 199 -2.40 -3.08 -1.48
CA LEU A 199 -0.97 -3.26 -1.71
C LEU A 199 -0.33 -4.04 -0.57
N PHE A 200 0.59 -4.94 -0.90
CA PHE A 200 1.40 -5.66 0.07
C PHE A 200 2.82 -5.13 0.07
N PHE A 201 3.34 -4.87 1.26
CA PHE A 201 4.72 -4.45 1.48
C PHE A 201 5.47 -5.50 2.29
N LYS A 202 6.79 -5.62 2.03
CA LYS A 202 7.69 -6.38 2.91
C LYS A 202 8.00 -5.57 4.17
N LEU A 203 8.38 -6.30 5.24
CA LEU A 203 8.93 -5.74 6.49
C LEU A 203 10.41 -6.11 6.70
N GLN A 204 11.03 -6.73 5.69
CA GLN A 204 12.47 -7.09 5.70
C GLN A 204 12.98 -7.36 4.29
#